data_db8714d913a677b4965410f06217584d
#
_entry.id   db8714d913a677b4965410f06217584d
#
_cell.length_a   1.000
_cell.length_b   1.000
_cell.length_c   1.000
_cell.angle_alpha   90.00
_cell.angle_beta   90.00
_cell.angle_gamma   90.00
#
_symmetry.space_group_name_H-M   'P 1'
#
loop_
_entity.id
_entity.type
_entity.pdbx_description
1 polymer ?
#
loop_
_entity_poly.entity_id
_entity_poly.type
_entity_poly.pdbx_seq_one_letter_code
_entity_poly.pdbx_strand_id
1 'polypeptide(L)'
;MKRLIGREKEIESLEAYVDSGQAEFIAIYGRRRVGKTFLINQLFRNRLAFSLTGIIDGTPSEQMESFVQALEFNGYKINEHPKNWLTAFAELRKFLQPKINSGEPCIVFIDEISCFDSQRSGFVRALGFFWNSWASLQDNLKLIICGSVTSWMITNIIDSKGGLHNRVTHEIALHQFTLHETELYLLNRGFNWSRLTILQAYMCLGGVPYYLSLLSASESLAENLDRLFFDRDAELQKEYSRLYKTLFKSPEPYMKIVKLLAESKQGLTRQEISTKLKISGKALTDQLGNLQSCDIIRLYYVKESKIKKNGGIYQLMDFYSHFYLKFAFLGLGDAQYWSHHLNTPAINNWYGMSFGRVCLAHINQIKIILRFDRISTQFYSWRSKTDVPSHEKGAQIDIIIDRADDMINVCEVKYSKSQYELTKSEFDKLQNRINRFRGETKTKKGVILTMITTEDLLPNKYANDIDSQITLNDLFDTK
;
A
#
# COMPACT_ATOMS: atom_id res chain seq x y z
N MET A 1 -22.72 -14.60 5.63
CA MET A 1 -21.99 -13.55 4.89
C MET A 1 -20.57 -13.42 5.46
N LYS A 2 -19.52 -13.29 4.64
CA LYS A 2 -18.17 -12.95 5.15
C LYS A 2 -18.26 -11.52 5.70
N ARG A 3 -17.98 -11.36 6.99
CA ARG A 3 -18.01 -10.04 7.65
C ARG A 3 -16.88 -9.17 7.10
N LEU A 4 -17.17 -7.89 6.85
CA LEU A 4 -16.16 -6.89 6.59
C LEU A 4 -15.36 -6.65 7.88
N ILE A 5 -14.04 -6.71 7.78
CA ILE A 5 -13.12 -6.57 8.93
C ILE A 5 -12.13 -5.46 8.59
N GLY A 6 -11.88 -4.58 9.55
CA GLY A 6 -11.09 -3.38 9.33
C GLY A 6 -11.81 -2.38 8.41
N ARG A 7 -11.11 -1.37 7.96
CA ARG A 7 -11.62 -0.35 7.04
C ARG A 7 -12.67 0.57 7.64
N GLU A 8 -12.67 0.72 8.96
CA GLU A 8 -13.69 1.51 9.67
C GLU A 8 -13.80 2.92 9.07
N LYS A 9 -12.66 3.57 8.77
CA LYS A 9 -12.64 4.92 8.18
C LYS A 9 -13.21 4.96 6.77
N GLU A 10 -12.85 3.99 5.94
CA GLU A 10 -13.36 3.89 4.57
C GLU A 10 -14.85 3.55 4.56
N ILE A 11 -15.30 2.69 5.48
CA ILE A 11 -16.72 2.36 5.66
C ILE A 11 -17.52 3.59 6.06
N GLU A 12 -17.13 4.27 7.13
CA GLU A 12 -17.78 5.49 7.63
C GLU A 12 -17.85 6.57 6.54
N SER A 13 -16.75 6.76 5.80
CA SER A 13 -16.70 7.72 4.71
C SER A 13 -17.66 7.36 3.58
N LEU A 14 -17.65 6.08 3.13
CA LEU A 14 -18.51 5.62 2.04
C LEU A 14 -19.99 5.71 2.40
N GLU A 15 -20.37 5.35 3.62
CA GLU A 15 -21.75 5.49 4.11
C GLU A 15 -22.15 6.96 4.16
N ALA A 16 -21.31 7.84 4.71
CA ALA A 16 -21.56 9.28 4.74
C ALA A 16 -21.73 9.88 3.34
N TYR A 17 -20.90 9.45 2.36
CA TYR A 17 -21.03 9.93 0.97
C TYR A 17 -22.30 9.43 0.29
N VAL A 18 -22.69 8.18 0.56
CA VAL A 18 -23.95 7.66 0.00
C VAL A 18 -25.15 8.38 0.56
N ASP A 19 -25.11 8.77 1.82
CA ASP A 19 -26.21 9.44 2.51
C ASP A 19 -26.12 10.99 2.49
N SER A 20 -25.20 11.58 1.67
CA SER A 20 -24.90 13.03 1.65
C SER A 20 -26.01 13.92 1.11
N GLY A 21 -27.02 13.34 0.45
CA GLY A 21 -28.12 14.11 -0.16
C GLY A 21 -27.72 14.94 -1.39
N GLN A 22 -26.54 14.70 -1.97
CA GLN A 22 -26.06 15.35 -3.20
C GLN A 22 -25.43 14.34 -4.16
N ALA A 23 -25.31 14.68 -5.45
CA ALA A 23 -24.66 13.84 -6.43
C ALA A 23 -23.18 13.60 -6.05
N GLU A 24 -22.76 12.34 -5.96
CA GLU A 24 -21.37 11.99 -5.60
C GLU A 24 -20.69 11.18 -6.69
N PHE A 25 -19.46 11.56 -7.01
CA PHE A 25 -18.56 10.81 -7.88
C PHE A 25 -17.35 10.35 -7.06
N ILE A 26 -17.37 9.09 -6.63
CA ILE A 26 -16.40 8.51 -5.72
C ILE A 26 -15.42 7.63 -6.50
N ALA A 27 -14.13 7.95 -6.42
CA ALA A 27 -13.07 7.15 -7.04
C ALA A 27 -12.32 6.34 -5.99
N ILE A 28 -12.33 5.00 -6.11
CA ILE A 28 -11.62 4.09 -5.22
C ILE A 28 -10.48 3.44 -6.00
N TYR A 29 -9.26 3.62 -5.54
CA TYR A 29 -8.10 3.06 -6.19
C TYR A 29 -7.12 2.44 -5.17
N GLY A 30 -6.16 1.70 -5.67
CA GLY A 30 -5.16 1.00 -4.86
C GLY A 30 -4.75 -0.29 -5.54
N ARG A 31 -3.66 -0.90 -5.04
CA ARG A 31 -3.11 -2.09 -5.66
C ARG A 31 -4.15 -3.22 -5.78
N ARG A 32 -3.85 -4.16 -6.67
CA ARG A 32 -4.65 -5.39 -6.78
C ARG A 32 -4.63 -6.17 -5.46
N ARG A 33 -5.73 -6.87 -5.13
CA ARG A 33 -5.89 -7.77 -4.00
C ARG A 33 -6.09 -7.10 -2.62
N VAL A 34 -6.22 -5.78 -2.56
CA VAL A 34 -6.52 -5.06 -1.29
C VAL A 34 -8.00 -5.04 -0.90
N GLY A 35 -8.89 -5.56 -1.79
CA GLY A 35 -10.30 -5.76 -1.45
C GLY A 35 -11.25 -4.64 -1.87
N LYS A 36 -10.92 -3.81 -2.89
CA LYS A 36 -11.81 -2.73 -3.41
C LYS A 36 -13.22 -3.21 -3.75
N THR A 37 -13.32 -4.16 -4.68
CA THR A 37 -14.58 -4.78 -5.10
C THR A 37 -15.32 -5.44 -3.94
N PHE A 38 -14.57 -6.10 -3.03
CA PHE A 38 -15.14 -6.73 -1.85
C PHE A 38 -15.77 -5.71 -0.90
N LEU A 39 -15.12 -4.59 -0.65
CA LEU A 39 -15.61 -3.50 0.19
C LEU A 39 -16.97 -3.00 -0.32
N ILE A 40 -17.06 -2.61 -1.58
CA ILE A 40 -18.29 -2.07 -2.17
C ILE A 40 -19.41 -3.11 -2.17
N ASN A 41 -19.11 -4.35 -2.56
CA ASN A 41 -20.11 -5.42 -2.56
C ASN A 41 -20.60 -5.80 -1.16
N GLN A 42 -19.75 -5.71 -0.11
CA GLN A 42 -20.21 -5.98 1.25
C GLN A 42 -21.08 -4.85 1.82
N LEU A 43 -20.76 -3.61 1.50
CA LEU A 43 -21.52 -2.45 1.98
C LEU A 43 -22.84 -2.26 1.22
N PHE A 44 -22.80 -2.39 -0.11
CA PHE A 44 -23.87 -1.86 -0.95
C PHE A 44 -24.51 -2.88 -1.89
N ARG A 45 -24.15 -4.18 -1.85
CA ARG A 45 -24.67 -5.19 -2.80
C ARG A 45 -26.18 -5.13 -3.03
N ASN A 46 -26.95 -5.00 -1.96
CA ASN A 46 -28.41 -4.97 -2.01
C ASN A 46 -28.96 -3.56 -2.32
N ARG A 47 -28.11 -2.55 -2.37
CA ARG A 47 -28.43 -1.13 -2.65
C ARG A 47 -27.91 -0.68 -4.02
N LEU A 48 -27.15 -1.53 -4.72
CA LEU A 48 -26.64 -1.20 -6.06
C LEU A 48 -27.79 -1.14 -7.05
N ALA A 49 -28.01 0.02 -7.65
CA ALA A 49 -28.95 0.21 -8.73
C ALA A 49 -28.41 -0.38 -10.05
N PHE A 50 -27.09 -0.32 -10.25
CA PHE A 50 -26.39 -0.86 -11.38
C PHE A 50 -24.95 -1.21 -11.01
N SER A 51 -24.44 -2.31 -11.55
CA SER A 51 -23.05 -2.73 -11.39
C SER A 51 -22.48 -3.24 -12.70
N LEU A 52 -21.28 -2.76 -13.05
CA LEU A 52 -20.55 -3.15 -14.26
C LEU A 52 -19.09 -3.43 -13.90
N THR A 53 -18.54 -4.55 -14.38
CA THR A 53 -17.14 -4.90 -14.18
C THR A 53 -16.42 -5.01 -15.53
N GLY A 54 -15.30 -4.33 -15.67
CA GLY A 54 -14.48 -4.38 -16.89
C GLY A 54 -13.82 -5.75 -17.07
N ILE A 55 -13.84 -6.25 -18.29
CA ILE A 55 -13.20 -7.52 -18.68
C ILE A 55 -11.72 -7.24 -18.92
N ILE A 56 -10.84 -7.89 -18.13
CA ILE A 56 -9.39 -7.77 -18.29
C ILE A 56 -9.00 -8.34 -19.67
N ASP A 57 -8.22 -7.58 -20.43
CA ASP A 57 -7.82 -7.89 -21.81
C ASP A 57 -8.99 -8.08 -22.79
N GLY A 58 -10.20 -7.65 -22.40
CA GLY A 58 -11.38 -7.71 -23.25
C GLY A 58 -11.34 -6.72 -24.40
N THR A 59 -11.88 -7.14 -25.55
CA THR A 59 -12.06 -6.29 -26.73
C THR A 59 -13.14 -5.22 -26.49
N PRO A 60 -13.16 -4.11 -27.23
CA PRO A 60 -14.24 -3.12 -27.14
C PRO A 60 -15.64 -3.68 -27.31
N SER A 61 -15.79 -4.71 -28.14
CA SER A 61 -17.07 -5.41 -28.36
C SER A 61 -17.49 -6.20 -27.12
N GLU A 62 -16.57 -6.95 -26.50
CA GLU A 62 -16.84 -7.69 -25.26
C GLU A 62 -17.16 -6.77 -24.09
N GLN A 63 -16.50 -5.62 -23.98
CA GLN A 63 -16.83 -4.60 -22.97
C GLN A 63 -18.25 -4.04 -23.18
N MET A 64 -18.64 -3.79 -24.42
CA MET A 64 -19.99 -3.30 -24.75
C MET A 64 -21.04 -4.36 -24.48
N GLU A 65 -20.76 -5.61 -24.84
CA GLU A 65 -21.64 -6.74 -24.55
C GLU A 65 -21.86 -6.94 -23.05
N SER A 66 -20.79 -6.85 -22.23
CA SER A 66 -20.90 -6.93 -20.79
C SER A 66 -21.76 -5.82 -20.19
N PHE A 67 -21.73 -4.62 -20.77
CA PHE A 67 -22.60 -3.51 -20.39
C PHE A 67 -24.08 -3.81 -20.71
N VAL A 68 -24.36 -4.34 -21.88
CA VAL A 68 -25.72 -4.74 -22.30
C VAL A 68 -26.26 -5.81 -21.35
N GLN A 69 -25.49 -6.86 -21.11
CA GLN A 69 -25.86 -7.94 -20.19
C GLN A 69 -26.09 -7.43 -18.76
N ALA A 70 -25.30 -6.45 -18.28
CA ALA A 70 -25.50 -5.85 -16.98
C ALA A 70 -26.84 -5.11 -16.88
N LEU A 71 -27.29 -4.43 -17.92
CA LEU A 71 -28.62 -3.79 -17.96
C LEU A 71 -29.75 -4.84 -18.01
N GLU A 72 -29.60 -5.86 -18.87
CA GLU A 72 -30.57 -6.94 -19.01
C GLU A 72 -30.75 -7.75 -17.72
N PHE A 73 -29.63 -8.04 -17.01
CA PHE A 73 -29.64 -8.70 -15.72
C PHE A 73 -30.46 -7.91 -14.66
N ASN A 74 -30.47 -6.58 -14.79
CA ASN A 74 -31.28 -5.71 -13.94
C ASN A 74 -32.71 -5.49 -14.48
N GLY A 75 -33.14 -6.30 -15.45
CA GLY A 75 -34.51 -6.28 -16.01
C GLY A 75 -34.78 -5.17 -17.02
N TYR A 76 -33.73 -4.49 -17.52
CA TYR A 76 -33.88 -3.45 -18.54
C TYR A 76 -33.65 -4.02 -19.94
N LYS A 77 -34.70 -4.04 -20.76
CA LYS A 77 -34.62 -4.51 -22.15
C LYS A 77 -34.14 -3.40 -23.07
N ILE A 78 -33.00 -3.61 -23.69
CA ILE A 78 -32.44 -2.70 -24.69
C ILE A 78 -33.09 -3.02 -26.05
N ASN A 79 -33.63 -1.99 -26.71
CA ASN A 79 -34.24 -2.16 -28.03
C ASN A 79 -33.22 -2.22 -29.16
N GLU A 80 -32.13 -1.46 -29.06
CA GLU A 80 -31.05 -1.39 -30.04
C GLU A 80 -29.71 -1.39 -29.30
N HIS A 81 -28.79 -2.29 -29.68
CA HIS A 81 -27.47 -2.40 -29.08
C HIS A 81 -26.67 -1.08 -29.23
N PRO A 82 -26.08 -0.55 -28.16
CA PRO A 82 -25.30 0.67 -28.21
C PRO A 82 -24.10 0.53 -29.16
N LYS A 83 -23.89 1.51 -30.05
CA LYS A 83 -22.76 1.52 -30.99
C LYS A 83 -21.47 2.04 -30.42
N ASN A 84 -21.56 2.76 -29.32
CA ASN A 84 -20.43 3.39 -28.60
C ASN A 84 -20.83 3.76 -27.18
N TRP A 85 -19.86 4.21 -26.37
CA TRP A 85 -20.10 4.54 -24.97
C TRP A 85 -21.04 5.73 -24.74
N LEU A 86 -21.16 6.66 -25.69
CA LEU A 86 -22.14 7.76 -25.57
C LEU A 86 -23.58 7.20 -25.61
N THR A 87 -23.84 6.31 -26.55
CA THR A 87 -25.15 5.66 -26.64
C THR A 87 -25.40 4.68 -25.50
N ALA A 88 -24.36 3.98 -25.02
CA ALA A 88 -24.44 3.13 -23.84
C ALA A 88 -24.84 3.90 -22.59
N PHE A 89 -24.20 5.03 -22.30
CA PHE A 89 -24.57 5.88 -21.16
C PHE A 89 -25.94 6.55 -21.32
N ALA A 90 -26.40 6.77 -22.57
CA ALA A 90 -27.79 7.24 -22.78
C ALA A 90 -28.81 6.16 -22.38
N GLU A 91 -28.56 4.87 -22.66
CA GLU A 91 -29.39 3.75 -22.18
C GLU A 91 -29.30 3.60 -20.66
N LEU A 92 -28.11 3.74 -20.06
CA LEU A 92 -27.94 3.73 -18.60
C LEU A 92 -28.78 4.84 -17.95
N ARG A 93 -28.77 6.06 -18.51
CA ARG A 93 -29.62 7.14 -18.03
C ARG A 93 -31.11 6.79 -18.04
N LYS A 94 -31.61 6.22 -19.13
CA LYS A 94 -33.02 5.78 -19.22
C LYS A 94 -33.35 4.72 -18.16
N PHE A 95 -32.46 3.76 -17.95
CA PHE A 95 -32.59 2.74 -16.93
C PHE A 95 -32.62 3.30 -15.51
N LEU A 96 -31.76 4.30 -15.23
CA LEU A 96 -31.66 4.89 -13.88
C LEU A 96 -32.77 5.90 -13.56
N GLN A 97 -33.38 6.52 -14.56
CA GLN A 97 -34.35 7.61 -14.35
C GLN A 97 -35.52 7.24 -13.42
N PRO A 98 -36.17 6.06 -13.51
CA PRO A 98 -37.21 5.66 -12.57
C PRO A 98 -36.67 5.50 -11.12
N LYS A 99 -35.43 5.03 -10.98
CA LYS A 99 -34.77 4.85 -9.67
C LYS A 99 -34.39 6.19 -9.05
N ILE A 100 -33.93 7.16 -9.86
CA ILE A 100 -33.69 8.52 -9.43
C ILE A 100 -34.97 9.18 -8.91
N ASN A 101 -36.07 8.97 -9.61
CA ASN A 101 -37.38 9.57 -9.25
C ASN A 101 -37.96 8.98 -7.94
N SER A 102 -37.45 7.85 -7.43
CA SER A 102 -37.88 7.30 -6.13
C SER A 102 -37.34 8.11 -4.95
N GLY A 103 -36.31 8.93 -5.14
CA GLY A 103 -35.67 9.73 -4.09
C GLY A 103 -34.67 8.96 -3.23
N GLU A 104 -34.62 7.63 -3.34
CA GLU A 104 -33.65 6.81 -2.62
C GLU A 104 -32.25 6.90 -3.27
N PRO A 105 -31.15 6.67 -2.49
CA PRO A 105 -29.81 6.67 -3.04
C PRO A 105 -29.66 5.66 -4.20
N CYS A 106 -29.31 6.18 -5.38
CA CYS A 106 -29.15 5.41 -6.61
C CYS A 106 -27.65 5.15 -6.85
N ILE A 107 -27.17 4.00 -6.37
CA ILE A 107 -25.74 3.66 -6.41
C ILE A 107 -25.40 2.95 -7.71
N VAL A 108 -24.51 3.55 -8.49
CA VAL A 108 -23.93 3.00 -9.72
C VAL A 108 -22.49 2.61 -9.43
N PHE A 109 -22.15 1.34 -9.61
CA PHE A 109 -20.79 0.83 -9.37
C PHE A 109 -20.13 0.37 -10.68
N ILE A 110 -18.97 0.94 -11.01
CA ILE A 110 -18.16 0.53 -12.15
C ILE A 110 -16.81 0.06 -11.66
N ASP A 111 -16.57 -1.24 -11.76
CA ASP A 111 -15.32 -1.87 -11.31
C ASP A 111 -14.35 -2.11 -12.47
N GLU A 112 -13.04 -2.17 -12.16
CA GLU A 112 -11.93 -2.29 -13.11
C GLU A 112 -12.08 -1.33 -14.31
N ILE A 113 -12.40 -0.07 -14.00
CA ILE A 113 -12.77 0.96 -14.98
C ILE A 113 -11.73 1.17 -16.08
N SER A 114 -10.45 0.94 -15.79
CA SER A 114 -9.36 1.06 -16.77
C SER A 114 -9.49 0.09 -17.96
N CYS A 115 -10.22 -1.02 -17.80
CA CYS A 115 -10.45 -2.00 -18.84
C CYS A 115 -11.33 -1.47 -19.99
N PHE A 116 -12.18 -0.46 -19.73
CA PHE A 116 -13.04 0.15 -20.75
C PHE A 116 -12.30 1.19 -21.61
N ASP A 117 -11.13 1.68 -21.14
CA ASP A 117 -10.36 2.72 -21.84
C ASP A 117 -9.32 2.12 -22.78
N SER A 118 -9.78 1.40 -23.80
CA SER A 118 -8.91 0.96 -24.89
C SER A 118 -8.67 2.09 -25.90
N GLN A 119 -7.69 1.91 -26.78
CA GLN A 119 -7.38 2.90 -27.82
C GLN A 119 -8.61 3.20 -28.66
N ARG A 120 -9.03 4.47 -28.73
CA ARG A 120 -10.22 4.98 -29.45
C ARG A 120 -11.57 4.55 -28.88
N SER A 121 -11.65 3.93 -27.67
CA SER A 121 -12.94 3.55 -27.07
C SER A 121 -13.84 4.76 -26.80
N GLY A 122 -13.24 5.90 -26.45
CA GLY A 122 -13.96 7.12 -26.06
C GLY A 122 -14.69 6.99 -24.73
N PHE A 123 -14.42 5.95 -23.93
CA PHE A 123 -15.10 5.68 -22.67
C PHE A 123 -15.00 6.86 -21.67
N VAL A 124 -13.79 7.34 -21.39
CA VAL A 124 -13.58 8.44 -20.43
C VAL A 124 -14.31 9.71 -20.85
N ARG A 125 -14.34 10.01 -22.15
CA ARG A 125 -15.11 11.16 -22.69
C ARG A 125 -16.62 10.98 -22.52
N ALA A 126 -17.12 9.79 -22.79
CA ALA A 126 -18.54 9.47 -22.66
C ALA A 126 -18.98 9.49 -21.19
N LEU A 127 -18.14 8.97 -20.25
CA LEU A 127 -18.37 9.05 -18.82
C LEU A 127 -18.40 10.51 -18.34
N GLY A 128 -17.44 11.33 -18.80
CA GLY A 128 -17.41 12.76 -18.50
C GLY A 128 -18.65 13.49 -19.02
N PHE A 129 -19.13 13.16 -20.21
CA PHE A 129 -20.36 13.71 -20.75
C PHE A 129 -21.59 13.28 -19.94
N PHE A 130 -21.70 11.99 -19.62
CA PHE A 130 -22.78 11.45 -18.77
C PHE A 130 -22.83 12.16 -17.42
N TRP A 131 -21.68 12.31 -16.75
CA TRP A 131 -21.59 12.99 -15.47
C TRP A 131 -22.00 14.46 -15.57
N ASN A 132 -21.36 15.22 -16.46
CA ASN A 132 -21.55 16.67 -16.55
C ASN A 132 -22.92 17.09 -17.10
N SER A 133 -23.52 16.30 -17.99
CA SER A 133 -24.78 16.68 -18.64
C SER A 133 -26.02 16.23 -17.89
N TRP A 134 -25.90 15.24 -16.98
CA TRP A 134 -27.07 14.68 -16.32
C TRP A 134 -26.80 14.18 -14.90
N ALA A 135 -25.79 13.31 -14.67
CA ALA A 135 -25.61 12.61 -13.41
C ALA A 135 -25.35 13.55 -12.22
N SER A 136 -24.54 14.60 -12.44
CA SER A 136 -24.22 15.62 -11.43
C SER A 136 -25.42 16.49 -11.02
N LEU A 137 -26.52 16.41 -11.74
CA LEU A 137 -27.78 17.13 -11.43
C LEU A 137 -28.79 16.28 -10.68
N GLN A 138 -28.43 15.02 -10.34
CA GLN A 138 -29.28 14.08 -9.64
C GLN A 138 -28.77 13.89 -8.21
N ASP A 139 -29.34 14.58 -7.23
CA ASP A 139 -28.84 14.64 -5.85
C ASP A 139 -28.69 13.27 -5.19
N ASN A 140 -29.53 12.30 -5.57
CA ASN A 140 -29.47 10.95 -5.03
C ASN A 140 -28.59 9.98 -5.84
N LEU A 141 -27.94 10.41 -6.93
CA LEU A 141 -27.04 9.54 -7.70
C LEU A 141 -25.65 9.48 -7.06
N LYS A 142 -25.17 8.25 -6.87
CA LYS A 142 -23.87 7.95 -6.31
C LYS A 142 -23.10 7.10 -7.32
N LEU A 143 -22.17 7.71 -8.04
CA LEU A 143 -21.29 7.01 -8.99
C LEU A 143 -20.01 6.59 -8.27
N ILE A 144 -19.85 5.30 -8.05
CA ILE A 144 -18.65 4.71 -7.44
C ILE A 144 -17.86 3.99 -8.52
N ILE A 145 -16.62 4.37 -8.70
CA ILE A 145 -15.72 3.73 -9.65
C ILE A 145 -14.52 3.11 -8.94
N CYS A 146 -14.09 1.93 -9.39
CA CYS A 146 -12.90 1.26 -8.89
C CYS A 146 -11.89 0.96 -9.99
N GLY A 147 -10.61 1.02 -9.66
CA GLY A 147 -9.54 0.61 -10.55
C GLY A 147 -8.32 0.07 -9.82
N SER A 148 -7.74 -1.01 -10.35
CA SER A 148 -6.50 -1.60 -9.83
C SER A 148 -5.24 -0.97 -10.44
N VAL A 149 -5.34 -0.33 -11.60
CA VAL A 149 -4.25 0.40 -12.25
C VAL A 149 -4.25 1.83 -11.71
N THR A 150 -3.65 2.02 -10.54
CA THR A 150 -3.68 3.29 -9.79
C THR A 150 -3.17 4.47 -10.61
N SER A 151 -2.08 4.31 -11.36
CA SER A 151 -1.54 5.38 -12.22
C SER A 151 -2.52 5.82 -13.31
N TRP A 152 -3.29 4.88 -13.88
CA TRP A 152 -4.34 5.21 -14.85
C TRP A 152 -5.47 5.97 -14.18
N MET A 153 -5.92 5.55 -12.98
CA MET A 153 -6.96 6.23 -12.21
C MET A 153 -6.57 7.69 -11.92
N ILE A 154 -5.35 7.90 -11.43
CA ILE A 154 -4.84 9.24 -11.13
C ILE A 154 -4.81 10.09 -12.42
N THR A 155 -4.20 9.58 -13.49
CA THR A 155 -3.96 10.38 -14.70
C THR A 155 -5.24 10.68 -15.50
N ASN A 156 -6.16 9.71 -15.61
CA ASN A 156 -7.30 9.81 -16.53
C ASN A 156 -8.62 10.18 -15.84
N ILE A 157 -8.70 9.97 -14.54
CA ILE A 157 -9.92 10.28 -13.76
C ILE A 157 -9.67 11.45 -12.82
N ILE A 158 -8.75 11.31 -11.86
CA ILE A 158 -8.54 12.25 -10.74
C ILE A 158 -7.90 13.54 -11.25
N ASP A 159 -6.70 13.45 -11.81
CA ASP A 159 -5.93 14.58 -12.36
C ASP A 159 -6.26 14.85 -13.83
N SER A 160 -7.41 14.35 -14.29
CA SER A 160 -7.83 14.49 -15.68
C SER A 160 -7.86 15.96 -16.11
N LYS A 161 -7.27 16.24 -17.27
CA LYS A 161 -7.33 17.57 -17.90
C LYS A 161 -8.53 17.73 -18.84
N GLY A 162 -9.37 16.70 -18.96
CA GLY A 162 -10.52 16.64 -19.85
C GLY A 162 -11.86 16.92 -19.16
N GLY A 163 -12.91 16.28 -19.66
CA GLY A 163 -14.29 16.45 -19.15
C GLY A 163 -14.52 16.00 -17.71
N LEU A 164 -13.59 15.26 -17.12
CA LEU A 164 -13.64 14.82 -15.72
C LEU A 164 -12.80 15.71 -14.78
N HIS A 165 -12.21 16.79 -15.28
CA HIS A 165 -11.40 17.70 -14.46
C HIS A 165 -12.19 18.24 -13.27
N ASN A 166 -11.70 18.01 -12.04
CA ASN A 166 -12.35 18.40 -10.77
C ASN A 166 -13.81 17.90 -10.65
N ARG A 167 -14.12 16.71 -11.18
CA ARG A 167 -15.46 16.10 -11.09
C ARG A 167 -15.58 15.00 -10.08
N VAL A 168 -14.47 14.37 -9.71
CA VAL A 168 -14.42 13.43 -8.59
C VAL A 168 -14.67 14.23 -7.30
N THR A 169 -15.72 13.87 -6.58
CA THR A 169 -16.06 14.54 -5.31
C THR A 169 -15.28 13.96 -4.15
N HIS A 170 -15.01 12.66 -4.19
CA HIS A 170 -14.26 11.96 -3.15
C HIS A 170 -13.30 10.91 -3.71
N GLU A 171 -12.14 10.84 -3.10
CA GLU A 171 -11.08 9.90 -3.43
C GLU A 171 -10.78 8.99 -2.24
N ILE A 172 -10.71 7.69 -2.48
CA ILE A 172 -10.33 6.69 -1.49
C ILE A 172 -9.17 5.87 -2.03
N ALA A 173 -7.97 6.12 -1.50
CA ALA A 173 -6.81 5.28 -1.72
C ALA A 173 -6.87 4.08 -0.77
N LEU A 174 -7.23 2.90 -1.28
CA LEU A 174 -7.33 1.70 -0.46
C LEU A 174 -5.97 0.99 -0.38
N HIS A 175 -5.34 1.08 0.78
CA HIS A 175 -4.05 0.47 1.07
C HIS A 175 -4.18 -0.98 1.57
N GLN A 176 -3.08 -1.68 1.78
CA GLN A 176 -3.05 -2.94 2.51
C GLN A 176 -3.43 -2.71 3.99
N PHE A 177 -3.88 -3.76 4.68
CA PHE A 177 -4.19 -3.69 6.11
C PHE A 177 -2.98 -3.25 6.92
N THR A 178 -3.25 -2.51 7.99
CA THR A 178 -2.29 -2.27 9.07
C THR A 178 -2.06 -3.54 9.88
N LEU A 179 -1.12 -3.52 10.84
CA LEU A 179 -0.94 -4.63 11.79
C LEU A 179 -2.23 -4.89 12.59
N HIS A 180 -2.89 -3.84 13.06
CA HIS A 180 -4.16 -3.92 13.78
C HIS A 180 -5.25 -4.61 12.93
N GLU A 181 -5.50 -4.12 11.73
CA GLU A 181 -6.49 -4.72 10.82
C GLU A 181 -6.14 -6.17 10.45
N THR A 182 -4.83 -6.48 10.32
CA THR A 182 -4.35 -7.84 10.06
C THR A 182 -4.66 -8.75 11.24
N GLU A 183 -4.43 -8.30 12.48
CA GLU A 183 -4.79 -9.03 13.70
C GLU A 183 -6.30 -9.31 13.74
N LEU A 184 -7.14 -8.29 13.57
CA LEU A 184 -8.59 -8.43 13.53
C LEU A 184 -9.05 -9.41 12.45
N TYR A 185 -8.45 -9.34 11.27
CA TYR A 185 -8.76 -10.23 10.16
C TYR A 185 -8.41 -11.69 10.46
N LEU A 186 -7.24 -11.95 11.01
CA LEU A 186 -6.79 -13.30 11.36
C LEU A 186 -7.59 -13.87 12.54
N LEU A 187 -7.85 -13.09 13.58
CA LEU A 187 -8.71 -13.49 14.71
C LEU A 187 -10.12 -13.89 14.23
N ASN A 188 -10.72 -13.11 13.33
CA ASN A 188 -12.03 -13.45 12.77
C ASN A 188 -12.02 -14.76 11.95
N ARG A 189 -10.86 -15.16 11.43
CA ARG A 189 -10.66 -16.43 10.72
C ARG A 189 -10.26 -17.59 11.61
N GLY A 190 -10.27 -17.39 12.95
CA GLY A 190 -9.98 -18.44 13.92
C GLY A 190 -8.49 -18.67 14.20
N PHE A 191 -7.61 -17.75 13.81
CA PHE A 191 -6.20 -17.83 14.16
C PHE A 191 -5.97 -17.44 15.63
N ASN A 192 -5.15 -18.19 16.32
CA ASN A 192 -4.70 -17.90 17.69
C ASN A 192 -3.18 -17.69 17.71
N TRP A 193 -2.69 -16.85 16.81
CA TRP A 193 -1.27 -16.53 16.73
C TRP A 193 -0.90 -15.37 17.65
N SER A 194 0.32 -15.41 18.19
CA SER A 194 0.86 -14.26 18.92
C SER A 194 1.07 -13.06 17.98
N ARG A 195 1.08 -11.85 18.52
CA ARG A 195 1.37 -10.63 17.75
C ARG A 195 2.73 -10.70 17.04
N LEU A 196 3.72 -11.36 17.64
CA LEU A 196 5.01 -11.59 17.01
C LEU A 196 4.87 -12.51 15.77
N THR A 197 4.06 -13.56 15.84
CA THR A 197 3.78 -14.44 14.70
C THR A 197 3.01 -13.70 13.61
N ILE A 198 2.05 -12.87 13.97
CA ILE A 198 1.30 -12.01 13.03
C ILE A 198 2.25 -11.01 12.36
N LEU A 199 3.16 -10.38 13.11
CA LEU A 199 4.21 -9.52 12.54
C LEU A 199 5.09 -10.27 11.53
N GLN A 200 5.52 -11.50 11.87
CA GLN A 200 6.32 -12.33 10.95
C GLN A 200 5.55 -12.66 9.67
N ALA A 201 4.26 -13.01 9.77
CA ALA A 201 3.38 -13.20 8.61
C ALA A 201 3.26 -11.92 7.78
N TYR A 202 3.06 -10.77 8.44
CA TYR A 202 3.00 -9.47 7.80
C TYR A 202 4.29 -9.11 7.05
N MET A 203 5.46 -9.41 7.61
CA MET A 203 6.75 -9.20 6.95
C MET A 203 6.93 -10.07 5.69
N CYS A 204 6.23 -11.22 5.60
CA CYS A 204 6.29 -12.11 4.43
C CYS A 204 5.23 -11.78 3.36
N LEU A 205 4.01 -11.44 3.79
CA LEU A 205 2.82 -11.33 2.93
C LEU A 205 2.33 -9.90 2.76
N GLY A 206 2.75 -8.99 3.65
CA GLY A 206 2.10 -7.70 3.85
C GLY A 206 0.71 -7.85 4.47
N GLY A 207 0.03 -6.73 4.64
CA GLY A 207 -1.38 -6.67 5.03
C GLY A 207 -2.34 -6.84 3.84
N VAL A 208 -2.01 -7.66 2.85
CA VAL A 208 -2.83 -7.85 1.65
C VAL A 208 -3.92 -8.87 1.94
N PRO A 209 -5.22 -8.49 2.00
CA PRO A 209 -6.30 -9.37 2.42
C PRO A 209 -6.37 -10.69 1.66
N TYR A 210 -6.08 -10.67 0.37
CA TYR A 210 -6.06 -11.90 -0.42
C TYR A 210 -4.95 -12.85 0.03
N TYR A 211 -3.72 -12.37 0.26
CA TYR A 211 -2.63 -13.23 0.70
C TYR A 211 -2.89 -13.78 2.11
N LEU A 212 -3.41 -12.94 3.00
CA LEU A 212 -3.85 -13.37 4.32
C LEU A 212 -4.99 -14.40 4.25
N SER A 213 -5.84 -14.34 3.21
CA SER A 213 -6.93 -15.31 3.03
C SER A 213 -6.45 -16.71 2.66
N LEU A 214 -5.23 -16.87 2.16
CA LEU A 214 -4.62 -18.15 1.81
C LEU A 214 -4.03 -18.90 3.01
N LEU A 215 -3.89 -18.21 4.15
CA LEU A 215 -3.40 -18.82 5.38
C LEU A 215 -4.42 -19.82 5.94
N SER A 216 -3.94 -20.91 6.54
CA SER A 216 -4.72 -21.91 7.27
C SER A 216 -4.48 -21.79 8.76
N ALA A 217 -5.55 -21.69 9.57
CA ALA A 217 -5.46 -21.59 11.02
C ALA A 217 -5.03 -22.91 11.68
N SER A 218 -5.14 -24.04 10.97
CA SER A 218 -4.68 -25.37 11.44
C SER A 218 -3.18 -25.59 11.26
N GLU A 219 -2.48 -24.70 10.58
CA GLU A 219 -1.07 -24.77 10.27
C GLU A 219 -0.28 -23.71 11.04
N SER A 220 0.95 -23.99 11.40
CA SER A 220 1.92 -22.99 11.87
C SER A 220 2.22 -21.97 10.76
N LEU A 221 2.84 -20.84 11.11
CA LEU A 221 3.30 -19.88 10.09
C LEU A 221 4.30 -20.52 9.12
N ALA A 222 5.19 -21.39 9.63
CA ALA A 222 6.20 -22.05 8.80
C ALA A 222 5.57 -22.97 7.77
N GLU A 223 4.64 -23.84 8.18
CA GLU A 223 3.91 -24.72 7.28
C GLU A 223 3.10 -23.95 6.24
N ASN A 224 2.44 -22.84 6.65
CA ASN A 224 1.75 -21.95 5.73
C ASN A 224 2.71 -21.36 4.68
N LEU A 225 3.90 -20.89 5.08
CA LEU A 225 4.88 -20.32 4.15
C LEU A 225 5.45 -21.39 3.21
N ASP A 226 5.73 -22.59 3.71
CA ASP A 226 6.18 -23.71 2.89
C ASP A 226 5.15 -24.04 1.81
N ARG A 227 3.89 -24.23 2.18
CA ARG A 227 2.80 -24.50 1.24
C ARG A 227 2.58 -23.36 0.23
N LEU A 228 2.67 -22.12 0.66
CA LEU A 228 2.36 -20.97 -0.21
C LEU A 228 3.50 -20.56 -1.14
N PHE A 229 4.78 -20.83 -0.78
CA PHE A 229 5.93 -20.35 -1.54
C PHE A 229 6.87 -21.45 -2.05
N PHE A 230 6.98 -22.59 -1.37
CA PHE A 230 8.04 -23.57 -1.64
C PHE A 230 7.51 -24.89 -2.18
N ASP A 231 6.24 -25.20 -1.99
CA ASP A 231 5.61 -26.37 -2.56
C ASP A 231 5.61 -26.32 -4.09
N ARG A 232 5.53 -27.49 -4.76
CA ARG A 232 5.62 -27.64 -6.22
C ARG A 232 4.64 -26.74 -6.98
N ASP A 233 3.42 -26.56 -6.46
CA ASP A 233 2.35 -25.78 -7.06
C ASP A 233 1.98 -24.54 -6.25
N ALA A 234 2.92 -24.05 -5.44
CA ALA A 234 2.74 -22.93 -4.52
C ALA A 234 2.09 -21.71 -5.21
N GLU A 235 0.96 -21.28 -4.63
CA GLU A 235 0.12 -20.26 -5.25
C GLU A 235 0.84 -18.91 -5.32
N LEU A 236 1.53 -18.53 -4.25
CA LEU A 236 2.24 -17.26 -4.19
C LEU A 236 3.55 -17.25 -4.98
N GLN A 237 4.09 -18.39 -5.35
CA GLN A 237 5.22 -18.46 -6.26
C GLN A 237 4.84 -17.98 -7.67
N LYS A 238 3.63 -18.35 -8.13
CA LYS A 238 3.10 -17.93 -9.44
C LYS A 238 2.55 -16.49 -9.44
N GLU A 239 2.18 -15.98 -8.27
CA GLU A 239 1.52 -14.68 -8.11
C GLU A 239 2.46 -13.51 -8.48
N TYR A 240 3.78 -13.60 -8.23
CA TYR A 240 4.71 -12.52 -8.52
C TYR A 240 4.63 -12.03 -9.99
N SER A 241 4.73 -12.95 -10.94
CA SER A 241 4.60 -12.62 -12.36
C SER A 241 3.19 -12.10 -12.70
N ARG A 242 2.14 -12.70 -12.14
CA ARG A 242 0.74 -12.31 -12.38
C ARG A 242 0.45 -10.91 -11.87
N LEU A 243 0.96 -10.54 -10.70
CA LEU A 243 0.79 -9.22 -10.11
C LEU A 243 1.30 -8.14 -11.06
N TYR A 244 2.55 -8.24 -11.51
CA TYR A 244 3.15 -7.23 -12.37
C TYR A 244 2.53 -7.19 -13.78
N LYS A 245 2.16 -8.33 -14.35
CA LYS A 245 1.45 -8.41 -15.63
C LYS A 245 0.09 -7.71 -15.59
N THR A 246 -0.59 -7.77 -14.45
CA THR A 246 -1.90 -7.12 -14.32
C THR A 246 -1.78 -5.61 -14.10
N LEU A 247 -0.73 -5.16 -13.39
CA LEU A 247 -0.53 -3.75 -13.11
C LEU A 247 0.04 -2.97 -14.30
N PHE A 248 0.81 -3.62 -15.16
CA PHE A 248 1.58 -2.95 -16.21
C PHE A 248 1.50 -3.70 -17.54
N LYS A 249 1.19 -2.98 -18.62
CA LYS A 249 1.16 -3.55 -20.00
C LYS A 249 2.49 -4.17 -20.42
N SER A 250 3.62 -3.59 -19.94
CA SER A 250 4.98 -4.10 -20.18
C SER A 250 5.65 -4.25 -18.82
N PRO A 251 5.53 -5.40 -18.13
CA PRO A 251 5.92 -5.58 -16.74
C PRO A 251 7.45 -5.69 -16.52
N GLU A 252 8.23 -6.10 -17.52
CA GLU A 252 9.64 -6.43 -17.39
C GLU A 252 10.50 -5.26 -16.87
N PRO A 253 10.36 -4.00 -17.34
CA PRO A 253 11.11 -2.87 -16.81
C PRO A 253 10.83 -2.62 -15.32
N TYR A 254 9.58 -2.74 -14.90
CA TYR A 254 9.15 -2.58 -13.51
C TYR A 254 9.74 -3.67 -12.62
N MET A 255 9.67 -4.93 -13.06
CA MET A 255 10.23 -6.08 -12.34
C MET A 255 11.76 -5.95 -12.17
N LYS A 256 12.49 -5.41 -13.17
CA LYS A 256 13.93 -5.13 -13.07
C LYS A 256 14.23 -4.08 -11.99
N ILE A 257 13.44 -3.00 -11.92
CA ILE A 257 13.60 -1.97 -10.88
C ILE A 257 13.35 -2.59 -9.50
N VAL A 258 12.25 -3.34 -9.35
CA VAL A 258 11.88 -3.97 -8.08
C VAL A 258 12.92 -4.98 -7.61
N LYS A 259 13.44 -5.82 -8.52
CA LYS A 259 14.53 -6.75 -8.21
C LYS A 259 15.79 -6.02 -7.74
N LEU A 260 16.19 -4.96 -8.45
CA LEU A 260 17.32 -4.14 -8.06
C LEU A 260 17.14 -3.49 -6.68
N LEU A 261 15.94 -3.01 -6.36
CA LEU A 261 15.63 -2.42 -5.06
C LEU A 261 15.54 -3.46 -3.94
N ALA A 262 15.15 -4.70 -4.23
CA ALA A 262 15.12 -5.79 -3.27
C ALA A 262 16.53 -6.18 -2.78
N GLU A 263 17.53 -6.06 -3.64
CA GLU A 263 18.94 -6.31 -3.32
C GLU A 263 19.56 -5.19 -2.47
N SER A 264 18.93 -4.00 -2.46
CA SER A 264 19.44 -2.84 -1.72
C SER A 264 18.84 -2.75 -0.32
N LYS A 265 19.69 -2.80 0.71
CA LYS A 265 19.23 -2.65 2.11
C LYS A 265 18.58 -1.29 2.38
N GLN A 266 19.07 -0.24 1.73
CA GLN A 266 18.71 1.16 2.02
C GLN A 266 17.93 1.83 0.90
N GLY A 267 17.70 1.12 -0.21
CA GLY A 267 17.18 1.69 -1.43
C GLY A 267 18.27 2.36 -2.28
N LEU A 268 17.86 2.95 -3.38
CA LEU A 268 18.74 3.56 -4.37
C LEU A 268 18.21 4.92 -4.81
N THR A 269 19.11 5.82 -5.13
CA THR A 269 18.77 7.08 -5.79
C THR A 269 18.32 6.84 -7.23
N ARG A 270 17.58 7.78 -7.80
CA ARG A 270 17.20 7.74 -9.21
C ARG A 270 18.41 7.58 -10.15
N GLN A 271 19.53 8.24 -9.81
CA GLN A 271 20.77 8.18 -10.60
C GLN A 271 21.39 6.77 -10.57
N GLU A 272 21.44 6.14 -9.39
CA GLU A 272 21.96 4.76 -9.25
C GLU A 272 21.11 3.76 -10.01
N ILE A 273 19.76 3.88 -9.94
CA ILE A 273 18.83 3.04 -10.71
C ILE A 273 19.06 3.23 -12.21
N SER A 274 19.15 4.49 -12.66
CA SER A 274 19.42 4.84 -14.06
C SER A 274 20.70 4.21 -14.57
N THR A 275 21.79 4.33 -13.81
CA THR A 275 23.11 3.81 -14.18
C THR A 275 23.12 2.28 -14.24
N LYS A 276 22.56 1.62 -13.23
CA LYS A 276 22.56 0.15 -13.13
C LYS A 276 21.68 -0.52 -14.18
N LEU A 277 20.51 0.06 -14.47
CA LEU A 277 19.56 -0.51 -15.44
C LEU A 277 19.69 0.07 -16.85
N LYS A 278 20.52 1.10 -17.04
CA LYS A 278 20.69 1.83 -18.31
C LYS A 278 19.35 2.40 -18.84
N ILE A 279 18.48 2.84 -17.93
CA ILE A 279 17.20 3.47 -18.23
C ILE A 279 17.26 4.92 -17.74
N SER A 280 16.84 5.87 -18.57
CA SER A 280 16.91 7.30 -18.23
C SER A 280 15.68 8.08 -18.71
N GLY A 281 15.68 9.38 -18.47
CA GLY A 281 14.68 10.30 -18.97
C GLY A 281 13.27 10.05 -18.44
N LYS A 282 12.26 10.31 -19.29
CA LYS A 282 10.85 10.20 -18.96
C LYS A 282 10.44 8.76 -18.60
N ALA A 283 10.97 7.77 -19.32
CA ALA A 283 10.63 6.37 -19.09
C ALA A 283 10.89 5.93 -17.64
N LEU A 284 12.07 6.26 -17.08
CA LEU A 284 12.39 5.95 -15.69
C LEU A 284 11.48 6.74 -14.70
N THR A 285 11.18 8.00 -15.01
CA THR A 285 10.30 8.82 -14.17
C THR A 285 8.90 8.23 -14.09
N ASP A 286 8.33 7.85 -15.24
CA ASP A 286 7.01 7.23 -15.33
C ASP A 286 6.98 5.86 -14.61
N GLN A 287 8.03 5.04 -14.79
CA GLN A 287 8.12 3.74 -14.12
C GLN A 287 8.20 3.87 -12.60
N LEU A 288 9.02 4.77 -12.08
CA LEU A 288 9.13 5.01 -10.64
C LEU A 288 7.83 5.60 -10.08
N GLY A 289 7.21 6.56 -10.78
CA GLY A 289 5.90 7.12 -10.40
C GLY A 289 4.81 6.06 -10.34
N ASN A 290 4.72 5.18 -11.34
CA ASN A 290 3.74 4.09 -11.38
C ASN A 290 3.96 3.07 -10.26
N LEU A 291 5.21 2.71 -9.94
CA LEU A 291 5.51 1.83 -8.81
C LEU A 291 5.15 2.46 -7.45
N GLN A 292 5.35 3.78 -7.30
CA GLN A 292 4.95 4.51 -6.11
C GLN A 292 3.43 4.55 -5.94
N SER A 293 2.69 4.88 -6.99
CA SER A 293 1.23 4.95 -6.94
C SER A 293 0.57 3.59 -6.67
N CYS A 294 1.28 2.48 -6.91
CA CYS A 294 0.85 1.12 -6.57
C CYS A 294 1.33 0.64 -5.19
N ASP A 295 1.89 1.49 -4.34
CA ASP A 295 2.48 1.13 -3.04
C ASP A 295 3.56 0.03 -3.10
N ILE A 296 4.21 -0.15 -4.27
CA ILE A 296 5.28 -1.14 -4.43
C ILE A 296 6.61 -0.57 -3.91
N ILE A 297 6.88 0.68 -4.23
CA ILE A 297 8.06 1.41 -3.76
C ILE A 297 7.65 2.71 -3.08
N ARG A 298 8.51 3.21 -2.23
CA ARG A 298 8.40 4.57 -1.68
C ARG A 298 9.59 5.40 -2.05
N LEU A 299 9.38 6.71 -2.11
CA LEU A 299 10.42 7.71 -2.16
C LEU A 299 10.57 8.34 -0.77
N TYR A 300 11.77 8.35 -0.22
CA TYR A 300 12.09 9.09 0.99
C TYR A 300 13.36 9.90 0.78
N TYR A 301 13.54 10.91 1.59
CA TYR A 301 14.69 11.80 1.47
C TYR A 301 15.78 11.41 2.47
N VAL A 302 17.04 11.58 2.09
CA VAL A 302 18.19 11.49 2.99
C VAL A 302 18.68 12.91 3.20
N LYS A 303 18.72 13.36 4.46
CA LYS A 303 19.29 14.64 4.81
C LYS A 303 20.81 14.52 4.88
N GLU A 304 21.46 14.88 3.78
CA GLU A 304 22.88 15.19 3.78
C GLU A 304 23.06 16.65 4.18
N SER A 305 24.21 17.03 4.72
CA SER A 305 24.51 18.39 5.22
C SER A 305 24.39 19.51 4.17
N LYS A 306 24.20 19.16 2.89
CA LYS A 306 23.82 20.09 1.82
C LYS A 306 22.70 19.44 1.01
N ILE A 307 21.49 19.94 1.15
CA ILE A 307 20.31 19.50 0.39
C ILE A 307 20.56 19.80 -1.09
N LYS A 308 20.97 18.80 -1.84
CA LYS A 308 20.76 18.82 -3.30
C LYS A 308 19.31 18.35 -3.54
N LYS A 309 18.54 19.14 -4.29
CA LYS A 309 17.14 18.88 -4.68
C LYS A 309 16.86 17.48 -5.31
N ASN A 310 17.88 16.65 -5.51
CA ASN A 310 17.84 15.37 -6.21
C ASN A 310 18.18 14.15 -5.33
N GLY A 311 18.18 14.28 -4.00
CA GLY A 311 18.63 13.23 -3.07
C GLY A 311 17.54 12.26 -2.58
N GLY A 312 16.46 12.04 -3.31
CA GLY A 312 15.45 11.06 -2.96
C GLY A 312 15.94 9.62 -3.19
N ILE A 313 15.66 8.75 -2.22
CA ILE A 313 15.97 7.32 -2.27
C ILE A 313 14.68 6.53 -2.48
N TYR A 314 14.67 5.69 -3.49
CA TYR A 314 13.62 4.73 -3.76
C TYR A 314 13.89 3.43 -3.01
N GLN A 315 12.90 2.95 -2.28
CA GLN A 315 12.99 1.71 -1.51
C GLN A 315 11.78 0.82 -1.79
N LEU A 316 12.02 -0.49 -1.90
CA LEU A 316 10.94 -1.49 -2.01
C LEU A 316 10.14 -1.54 -0.71
N MET A 317 8.82 -1.37 -0.81
CA MET A 317 7.88 -1.40 0.31
C MET A 317 6.98 -2.63 0.31
N ASP A 318 6.75 -3.24 -0.85
CA ASP A 318 5.92 -4.43 -0.96
C ASP A 318 6.59 -5.62 -0.26
N PHE A 319 6.04 -6.02 0.89
CA PHE A 319 6.58 -7.10 1.72
C PHE A 319 6.57 -8.44 0.97
N TYR A 320 5.48 -8.73 0.24
CA TYR A 320 5.38 -9.94 -0.55
C TYR A 320 6.48 -10.01 -1.63
N SER A 321 6.66 -8.98 -2.44
CA SER A 321 7.72 -8.94 -3.46
C SER A 321 9.12 -9.03 -2.84
N HIS A 322 9.32 -8.40 -1.67
CA HIS A 322 10.59 -8.47 -0.97
C HIS A 322 10.91 -9.87 -0.46
N PHE A 323 9.93 -10.55 0.15
CA PHE A 323 10.06 -11.94 0.60
C PHE A 323 10.30 -12.88 -0.59
N TYR A 324 9.47 -12.77 -1.62
CA TYR A 324 9.55 -13.58 -2.83
C TYR A 324 10.95 -13.50 -3.47
N LEU A 325 11.45 -12.28 -3.72
CA LEU A 325 12.74 -12.07 -4.37
C LEU A 325 13.92 -12.51 -3.50
N LYS A 326 13.74 -12.56 -2.18
CA LYS A 326 14.80 -12.99 -1.27
C LYS A 326 14.88 -14.50 -1.11
N PHE A 327 13.73 -15.18 -1.04
CA PHE A 327 13.67 -16.58 -0.61
C PHE A 327 13.06 -17.55 -1.62
N ALA A 328 12.12 -17.14 -2.46
CA ALA A 328 11.37 -18.06 -3.32
C ALA A 328 12.27 -18.90 -4.27
N PHE A 329 13.44 -18.38 -4.63
CA PHE A 329 14.40 -19.14 -5.46
C PHE A 329 15.37 -20.00 -4.67
N LEU A 330 15.53 -19.75 -3.35
CA LEU A 330 16.45 -20.53 -2.51
C LEU A 330 15.89 -21.91 -2.15
N GLY A 331 14.56 -22.02 -2.11
CA GLY A 331 13.85 -23.28 -1.79
C GLY A 331 13.63 -24.20 -2.99
N LEU A 332 14.27 -23.95 -4.14
CA LEU A 332 14.13 -24.85 -5.30
C LEU A 332 14.61 -26.25 -4.96
N GLY A 333 13.67 -27.21 -4.89
CA GLY A 333 13.93 -28.61 -4.53
C GLY A 333 13.69 -28.96 -3.06
N ASP A 334 13.34 -28.01 -2.19
CA ASP A 334 12.96 -28.22 -0.80
C ASP A 334 11.59 -27.60 -0.51
N ALA A 335 10.53 -28.40 -0.56
CA ALA A 335 9.17 -27.96 -0.29
C ALA A 335 8.94 -27.50 1.16
N GLN A 336 9.84 -27.82 2.09
CA GLN A 336 9.82 -27.44 3.49
C GLN A 336 10.97 -26.47 3.84
N TYR A 337 11.40 -25.68 2.85
CA TYR A 337 12.55 -24.79 2.98
C TYR A 337 12.45 -23.89 4.20
N TRP A 338 11.29 -23.26 4.43
CA TRP A 338 11.12 -22.31 5.54
C TRP A 338 11.18 -23.02 6.90
N SER A 339 10.50 -24.14 7.03
CA SER A 339 10.51 -24.97 8.24
C SER A 339 11.92 -25.50 8.60
N HIS A 340 12.70 -25.89 7.59
CA HIS A 340 14.07 -26.38 7.77
C HIS A 340 15.08 -25.29 8.16
N HIS A 341 14.77 -24.02 7.86
CA HIS A 341 15.69 -22.90 8.07
C HIS A 341 15.26 -21.95 9.20
N LEU A 342 14.25 -22.31 10.00
CA LEU A 342 13.83 -21.53 11.15
C LEU A 342 15.01 -21.22 12.07
N ASN A 343 15.07 -19.97 12.54
CA ASN A 343 16.10 -19.48 13.48
C ASN A 343 17.53 -19.40 12.92
N THR A 344 17.73 -19.60 11.63
CA THR A 344 19.05 -19.34 11.04
C THR A 344 19.41 -17.85 11.10
N PRO A 345 20.72 -17.50 11.16
CA PRO A 345 21.16 -16.11 11.13
C PRO A 345 20.62 -15.34 9.93
N ALA A 346 20.47 -15.98 8.78
CA ALA A 346 19.94 -15.35 7.56
C ALA A 346 18.49 -14.91 7.73
N ILE A 347 17.61 -15.76 8.30
CA ILE A 347 16.20 -15.44 8.56
C ILE A 347 16.08 -14.40 9.67
N ASN A 348 16.83 -14.55 10.76
CA ASN A 348 16.80 -13.58 11.86
C ASN A 348 17.25 -12.17 11.40
N ASN A 349 18.31 -12.09 10.60
CA ASN A 349 18.77 -10.82 10.01
C ASN A 349 17.72 -10.22 9.06
N TRP A 350 17.02 -11.07 8.30
CA TRP A 350 15.96 -10.61 7.41
C TRP A 350 14.77 -10.07 8.18
N TYR A 351 14.34 -10.71 9.28
CA TYR A 351 13.30 -10.19 10.16
C TYR A 351 13.70 -8.83 10.75
N GLY A 352 14.93 -8.67 11.22
CA GLY A 352 15.43 -7.40 11.74
C GLY A 352 15.33 -6.26 10.70
N MET A 353 15.75 -6.51 9.46
CA MET A 353 15.64 -5.53 8.38
C MET A 353 14.19 -5.26 7.97
N SER A 354 13.35 -6.30 7.96
CA SER A 354 11.94 -6.17 7.57
C SER A 354 11.12 -5.43 8.63
N PHE A 355 11.44 -5.59 9.91
CA PHE A 355 10.77 -4.84 10.98
C PHE A 355 10.98 -3.32 10.83
N GLY A 356 12.17 -2.87 10.46
CA GLY A 356 12.38 -1.46 10.13
C GLY A 356 11.49 -0.95 8.99
N ARG A 357 11.17 -1.80 8.00
CA ARG A 357 10.20 -1.45 6.95
C ARG A 357 8.78 -1.41 7.46
N VAL A 358 8.42 -2.31 8.39
CA VAL A 358 7.10 -2.27 9.05
C VAL A 358 6.94 -0.98 9.84
N CYS A 359 7.94 -0.56 10.63
CA CYS A 359 7.90 0.71 11.34
C CYS A 359 7.67 1.90 10.40
N LEU A 360 8.33 1.90 9.25
CA LEU A 360 8.16 2.95 8.25
C LEU A 360 6.79 2.89 7.54
N ALA A 361 6.21 1.71 7.37
CA ALA A 361 4.85 1.57 6.85
C ALA A 361 3.79 2.04 7.87
N HIS A 362 4.14 1.97 9.17
CA HIS A 362 3.27 2.36 10.28
C HIS A 362 3.69 3.69 10.93
N ILE A 363 4.33 4.59 10.16
CA ILE A 363 4.85 5.86 10.69
C ILE A 363 3.75 6.74 11.30
N ASN A 364 2.53 6.69 10.75
CA ASN A 364 1.40 7.46 11.29
C ASN A 364 0.96 6.91 12.66
N GLN A 365 0.96 5.59 12.86
CA GLN A 365 0.70 4.95 14.15
C GLN A 365 1.78 5.36 15.16
N ILE A 366 3.05 5.33 14.77
CA ILE A 366 4.16 5.80 15.60
C ILE A 366 3.95 7.25 16.05
N LYS A 367 3.47 8.13 15.16
CA LYS A 367 3.16 9.52 15.50
C LYS A 367 2.02 9.63 16.52
N ILE A 368 0.99 8.81 16.39
CA ILE A 368 -0.15 8.75 17.33
C ILE A 368 0.34 8.28 18.71
N ILE A 369 1.11 7.19 18.77
CA ILE A 369 1.68 6.65 20.01
C ILE A 369 2.50 7.72 20.73
N LEU A 370 3.34 8.45 20.00
CA LEU A 370 4.20 9.50 20.53
C LEU A 370 3.48 10.86 20.73
N ARG A 371 2.16 10.92 20.46
CA ARG A 371 1.26 12.07 20.68
C ARG A 371 1.66 13.35 19.93
N PHE A 372 2.15 13.19 18.70
CA PHE A 372 2.41 14.32 17.80
C PHE A 372 1.86 14.12 16.38
N ASP A 373 0.78 13.34 16.23
CA ASP A 373 0.07 13.08 14.97
C ASP A 373 -0.45 14.36 14.29
N ARG A 374 -0.76 15.40 15.07
CA ARG A 374 -1.22 16.71 14.60
C ARG A 374 -0.09 17.67 14.24
N ILE A 375 1.16 17.32 14.53
CA ILE A 375 2.32 18.15 14.22
C ILE A 375 2.83 17.79 12.82
N SER A 376 3.10 18.80 11.99
CA SER A 376 3.74 18.60 10.70
C SER A 376 5.12 17.95 10.90
N THR A 377 5.40 16.90 10.15
CA THR A 377 6.63 16.13 10.29
C THR A 377 7.23 15.81 8.92
N GLN A 378 8.53 15.72 8.87
CA GLN A 378 9.28 15.14 7.77
C GLN A 378 10.02 13.89 8.26
N PHE A 379 10.04 12.80 7.48
CA PHE A 379 10.85 11.64 7.83
C PHE A 379 11.90 11.40 6.78
N TYR A 380 13.07 11.05 7.28
CA TYR A 380 14.22 10.75 6.45
C TYR A 380 15.19 9.82 7.18
N SER A 381 16.13 9.22 6.47
CA SER A 381 17.30 8.60 7.06
C SER A 381 18.48 9.55 7.00
N TRP A 382 19.48 9.32 7.84
CA TRP A 382 20.69 10.12 7.83
C TRP A 382 21.92 9.24 7.80
N ARG A 383 22.93 9.71 7.08
CA ARG A 383 24.28 9.12 7.05
C ARG A 383 25.34 10.18 7.27
N SER A 384 26.36 9.81 8.02
CA SER A 384 27.53 10.65 8.17
C SER A 384 28.32 10.74 6.87
N LYS A 385 29.01 11.86 6.67
CA LYS A 385 29.95 12.01 5.58
C LYS A 385 31.14 11.07 5.76
N THR A 386 31.60 10.48 4.66
CA THR A 386 32.68 9.48 4.62
C THR A 386 34.10 10.07 4.71
N ASP A 387 34.26 11.40 4.71
CA ASP A 387 35.52 12.09 4.57
C ASP A 387 36.26 12.38 5.88
N VAL A 388 36.17 11.50 6.88
CA VAL A 388 37.01 11.62 8.09
C VAL A 388 38.00 10.46 8.08
N PRO A 389 39.32 10.77 8.11
CA PRO A 389 40.38 9.74 8.18
C PRO A 389 40.44 9.23 9.66
N SER A 390 39.47 8.50 10.08
CA SER A 390 39.51 7.76 11.33
C SER A 390 38.86 6.40 11.10
N HIS A 391 39.39 5.37 11.71
CA HIS A 391 38.96 3.97 11.65
C HIS A 391 37.52 3.71 12.12
N GLU A 392 36.67 4.74 12.27
CA GLU A 392 35.28 4.64 12.66
C GLU A 392 34.39 4.43 11.43
N LYS A 393 33.69 3.30 11.41
CA LYS A 393 32.63 3.01 10.45
C LYS A 393 31.63 4.16 10.42
N GLY A 394 31.22 4.61 9.23
CA GLY A 394 30.26 5.69 9.06
C GLY A 394 28.99 5.49 9.90
N ALA A 395 28.50 6.55 10.55
CA ALA A 395 27.30 6.52 11.35
C ALA A 395 26.03 6.62 10.47
N GLN A 396 24.99 5.85 10.79
CA GLN A 396 23.73 5.86 10.08
C GLN A 396 22.57 5.79 11.07
N ILE A 397 21.50 6.51 10.76
CA ILE A 397 20.21 6.47 11.44
C ILE A 397 19.13 6.17 10.40
N ASP A 398 18.38 5.10 10.61
CA ASP A 398 17.44 4.61 9.61
C ASP A 398 16.13 5.40 9.61
N ILE A 399 15.67 5.86 10.77
CA ILE A 399 14.41 6.62 10.90
C ILE A 399 14.68 7.87 11.75
N ILE A 400 14.49 9.03 11.13
CA ILE A 400 14.45 10.33 11.81
C ILE A 400 13.09 10.94 11.52
N ILE A 401 12.43 11.41 12.56
CA ILE A 401 11.17 12.17 12.47
C ILE A 401 11.49 13.60 12.90
N ASP A 402 11.56 14.49 11.92
CA ASP A 402 11.84 15.92 12.12
C ASP A 402 10.49 16.66 12.25
N ARG A 403 10.24 17.22 13.41
CA ARG A 403 8.96 17.82 13.81
C ARG A 403 9.00 19.34 13.63
N ALA A 404 7.85 19.94 13.35
CA ALA A 404 7.72 21.40 13.21
C ALA A 404 7.77 22.15 14.57
N ASP A 405 7.63 21.43 15.68
CA ASP A 405 7.72 21.96 17.06
C ASP A 405 9.13 21.94 17.63
N ASP A 406 10.13 22.07 16.79
CA ASP A 406 11.56 22.13 17.14
C ASP A 406 12.12 20.87 17.84
N MET A 407 11.51 19.72 17.62
CA MET A 407 11.98 18.43 18.13
C MET A 407 12.33 17.47 16.98
N ILE A 408 13.23 16.54 17.23
CA ILE A 408 13.64 15.47 16.32
C ILE A 408 13.63 14.15 17.09
N ASN A 409 12.83 13.17 16.66
CA ASN A 409 12.95 11.81 17.15
C ASN A 409 13.96 11.04 16.30
N VAL A 410 15.02 10.56 16.94
CA VAL A 410 16.00 9.62 16.37
C VAL A 410 15.56 8.23 16.79
N CYS A 411 15.06 7.44 15.83
CA CYS A 411 14.50 6.13 16.11
C CYS A 411 15.50 5.01 15.82
N GLU A 412 15.77 4.18 16.81
CA GLU A 412 16.50 2.92 16.66
C GLU A 412 15.49 1.77 16.70
N VAL A 413 15.53 0.89 15.69
CA VAL A 413 14.60 -0.24 15.54
C VAL A 413 15.31 -1.54 15.85
N LYS A 414 14.73 -2.36 16.73
CA LYS A 414 15.29 -3.65 17.12
C LYS A 414 14.22 -4.74 17.10
N TYR A 415 14.47 -5.79 16.31
CA TYR A 415 13.69 -7.02 16.32
C TYR A 415 14.31 -8.01 17.30
N SER A 416 13.53 -8.46 18.27
CA SER A 416 13.90 -9.49 19.25
C SER A 416 12.73 -10.43 19.48
N LYS A 417 13.00 -11.69 19.84
CA LYS A 417 11.99 -12.68 20.25
C LYS A 417 11.75 -12.72 21.76
N SER A 418 12.55 -11.97 22.50
CA SER A 418 12.49 -11.80 23.96
C SER A 418 12.79 -10.36 24.29
N GLN A 419 12.63 -10.00 25.56
CA GLN A 419 13.01 -8.66 26.05
C GLN A 419 14.42 -8.30 25.58
N TYR A 420 14.58 -7.06 25.12
CA TYR A 420 15.82 -6.59 24.51
C TYR A 420 16.73 -5.96 25.56
N GLU A 421 17.93 -6.51 25.73
CA GLU A 421 18.94 -5.94 26.62
C GLU A 421 19.73 -4.86 25.86
N LEU A 422 19.58 -3.61 26.28
CA LEU A 422 20.41 -2.51 25.78
C LEU A 422 21.76 -2.51 26.52
N THR A 423 22.79 -3.00 25.87
CA THR A 423 24.13 -3.08 26.44
C THR A 423 24.82 -1.71 26.47
N LYS A 424 25.84 -1.54 27.35
CA LYS A 424 26.67 -0.32 27.39
C LYS A 424 27.23 0.03 26.00
N SER A 425 27.79 -0.96 25.29
CA SER A 425 28.42 -0.75 23.99
C SER A 425 27.42 -0.26 22.94
N GLU A 426 26.17 -0.73 22.99
CA GLU A 426 25.14 -0.28 22.08
C GLU A 426 24.64 1.12 22.42
N PHE A 427 24.44 1.40 23.69
CA PHE A 427 24.06 2.73 24.17
C PHE A 427 25.11 3.77 23.79
N ASP A 428 26.40 3.49 24.03
CA ASP A 428 27.49 4.38 23.65
C ASP A 428 27.51 4.63 22.12
N LYS A 429 27.24 3.60 21.32
CA LYS A 429 27.11 3.74 19.85
C LYS A 429 25.94 4.63 19.46
N LEU A 430 24.79 4.49 20.13
CA LEU A 430 23.60 5.33 19.88
C LEU A 430 23.89 6.79 20.22
N GLN A 431 24.49 7.05 21.37
CA GLN A 431 24.89 8.41 21.78
C GLN A 431 25.92 9.02 20.79
N ASN A 432 26.90 8.26 20.36
CA ASN A 432 27.87 8.71 19.36
C ASN A 432 27.20 9.05 18.03
N ARG A 433 26.22 8.26 17.57
CA ARG A 433 25.43 8.57 16.36
C ARG A 433 24.66 9.87 16.49
N ILE A 434 24.01 10.09 17.64
CA ILE A 434 23.26 11.33 17.93
C ILE A 434 24.20 12.54 17.97
N ASN A 435 25.33 12.43 18.65
CA ASN A 435 26.32 13.50 18.73
C ASN A 435 26.88 13.86 17.36
N ARG A 436 27.17 12.86 16.54
CA ARG A 436 27.63 13.04 15.17
C ARG A 436 26.55 13.66 14.28
N PHE A 437 25.29 13.20 14.40
CA PHE A 437 24.15 13.81 13.73
C PHE A 437 24.01 15.28 14.06
N ARG A 438 24.05 15.64 15.35
CA ARG A 438 24.00 17.04 15.82
C ARG A 438 25.15 17.88 15.27
N GLY A 439 26.36 17.35 15.32
CA GLY A 439 27.57 18.04 14.83
C GLY A 439 27.55 18.31 13.32
N GLU A 440 27.17 17.31 12.52
CA GLU A 440 27.14 17.42 11.05
C GLU A 440 25.95 18.23 10.53
N THR A 441 24.77 18.07 11.14
CA THR A 441 23.55 18.80 10.71
C THR A 441 23.48 20.21 11.32
N LYS A 442 24.24 20.48 12.37
CA LYS A 442 24.19 21.73 13.14
C LYS A 442 22.78 22.09 13.60
N THR A 443 21.96 21.07 13.86
CA THR A 443 20.57 21.28 14.30
C THR A 443 20.52 21.96 15.66
N LYS A 444 19.62 22.93 15.83
CA LYS A 444 19.31 23.56 17.12
C LYS A 444 18.09 22.93 17.80
N LYS A 445 17.43 21.98 17.13
CA LYS A 445 16.25 21.30 17.66
C LYS A 445 16.62 20.34 18.79
N GLY A 446 15.70 20.11 19.71
CA GLY A 446 15.79 19.05 20.70
C GLY A 446 15.84 17.68 20.02
N VAL A 447 16.67 16.78 20.51
CA VAL A 447 16.79 15.42 19.96
C VAL A 447 16.38 14.42 21.01
N ILE A 448 15.37 13.61 20.67
CA ILE A 448 14.78 12.56 21.50
C ILE A 448 15.23 11.21 20.95
N LEU A 449 15.84 10.38 21.77
CA LEU A 449 16.16 8.99 21.42
C LEU A 449 14.93 8.12 21.65
N THR A 450 14.41 7.54 20.56
CA THR A 450 13.24 6.67 20.59
C THR A 450 13.65 5.25 20.21
N MET A 451 13.42 4.28 21.10
CA MET A 451 13.59 2.86 20.79
C MET A 451 12.28 2.26 20.29
N ILE A 452 12.31 1.54 19.17
CA ILE A 452 11.18 0.79 18.64
C ILE A 452 11.56 -0.69 18.65
N THR A 453 10.92 -1.46 19.53
CA THR A 453 11.29 -2.85 19.80
C THR A 453 10.11 -3.79 19.64
N THR A 454 10.35 -5.05 19.29
CA THR A 454 9.28 -6.06 19.25
C THR A 454 8.84 -6.48 20.66
N GLU A 455 9.74 -6.44 21.63
CA GLU A 455 9.52 -6.76 23.03
C GLU A 455 10.02 -5.61 23.90
N ASP A 456 9.65 -5.59 25.17
CA ASP A 456 10.12 -4.57 26.11
C ASP A 456 11.64 -4.55 26.26
N LEU A 457 12.17 -3.39 26.63
CA LEU A 457 13.57 -3.30 27.08
C LEU A 457 13.73 -3.95 28.45
N LEU A 458 14.78 -4.75 28.61
CA LEU A 458 15.19 -5.21 29.95
C LEU A 458 15.59 -4.01 30.80
N PRO A 459 14.99 -3.86 32.00
CA PRO A 459 15.33 -2.76 32.91
C PRO A 459 16.82 -2.76 33.27
N ASN A 460 17.51 -1.73 32.87
CA ASN A 460 18.88 -1.44 33.28
C ASN A 460 19.16 0.07 33.21
N LYS A 461 20.33 0.52 33.65
CA LYS A 461 20.63 1.96 33.65
C LYS A 461 20.59 2.61 32.27
N TYR A 462 20.90 1.87 31.19
CA TYR A 462 20.92 2.40 29.84
C TYR A 462 19.51 2.47 29.25
N ALA A 463 18.64 1.52 29.59
CA ALA A 463 17.22 1.55 29.23
C ALA A 463 16.50 2.75 29.90
N ASN A 464 16.89 3.12 31.12
CA ASN A 464 16.33 4.28 31.81
C ASN A 464 16.73 5.62 31.17
N ASP A 465 17.80 5.66 30.39
CA ASP A 465 18.27 6.85 29.66
C ASP A 465 17.65 6.98 28.26
N ILE A 466 16.70 6.11 27.90
CA ILE A 466 15.93 6.21 26.66
C ILE A 466 14.74 7.15 26.87
N ASP A 467 14.65 8.18 26.03
CA ASP A 467 13.62 9.21 26.18
C ASP A 467 12.21 8.69 25.88
N SER A 468 12.06 7.76 24.91
CA SER A 468 10.78 7.14 24.61
C SER A 468 10.95 5.73 24.00
N GLN A 469 10.01 4.85 24.33
CA GLN A 469 9.96 3.48 23.81
C GLN A 469 8.61 3.23 23.13
N ILE A 470 8.65 2.46 22.06
CA ILE A 470 7.49 1.89 21.36
C ILE A 470 7.71 0.39 21.26
N THR A 471 6.72 -0.39 21.66
CA THR A 471 6.74 -1.84 21.54
C THR A 471 5.89 -2.31 20.34
N LEU A 472 6.01 -3.58 19.99
CA LEU A 472 5.14 -4.18 18.99
C LEU A 472 3.66 -4.06 19.39
N ASN A 473 3.34 -4.24 20.66
CA ASN A 473 1.96 -4.12 21.15
C ASN A 473 1.37 -2.75 20.84
N ASP A 474 2.14 -1.69 21.03
CA ASP A 474 1.69 -0.32 20.73
C ASP A 474 1.33 -0.16 19.25
N LEU A 475 2.07 -0.81 18.33
CA LEU A 475 1.79 -0.74 16.88
C LEU A 475 0.49 -1.47 16.48
N PHE A 476 0.08 -2.48 17.27
CA PHE A 476 -1.19 -3.19 17.08
C PHE A 476 -2.37 -2.46 17.70
N ASP A 477 -2.18 -1.76 18.80
CA ASP A 477 -3.26 -1.14 19.59
C ASP A 477 -3.70 0.24 19.04
N THR A 478 -3.03 0.75 18.03
CA THR A 478 -3.41 2.00 17.37
C THR A 478 -4.62 1.80 16.45
N LYS A 479 -5.68 2.51 16.78
CA LYS A 479 -6.92 2.59 15.99
C LYS A 479 -6.81 3.63 14.88
#